data_97b956a3e1341e35597adb5e797bd944
#
_entry.id   97b956a3e1341e35597adb5e797bd944
#
_cell.length_a   1.000
_cell.length_b   1.000
_cell.length_c   1.000
_cell.angle_alpha   90.00
_cell.angle_beta   90.00
_cell.angle_gamma   90.00
#
_symmetry.space_group_name_H-M   'P 1'
#
loop_
_entity.id
_entity.type
_entity.pdbx_description
1 polymer ?
#
loop_
_entity_poly.entity_id
_entity_poly.type
_entity_poly.pdbx_seq_one_letter_code
_entity_poly.pdbx_strand_id
1 'polypeptide(L)'
;MQITIGLTHSTSNKTIHEIINALSRHAESHPKRNDRYIVTLYNFSPSSLDIWYDIMLDFELWEPHMQTRNDLMFDIRKIVIDNGGSFAFPTQTLHLLNDHPAKQENTNQEISS
;
A
#
# COMPACT_ATOMS: atom_id res chain seq x y z
N MET A 1 -6.50 4.03 11.96
CA MET A 1 -5.35 4.15 11.03
C MET A 1 -5.82 3.75 9.64
N GLN A 2 -5.62 4.60 8.67
CA GLN A 2 -6.17 4.44 7.33
C GLN A 2 -5.02 4.31 6.33
N ILE A 3 -5.11 3.29 5.48
CA ILE A 3 -4.07 3.03 4.48
C ILE A 3 -4.75 2.69 3.16
N THR A 4 -4.29 3.31 2.08
CA THR A 4 -4.73 2.98 0.72
C THR A 4 -3.68 2.09 0.07
N ILE A 5 -4.14 0.96 -0.47
CA ILE A 5 -3.26 -0.01 -1.13
C ILE A 5 -3.62 -0.02 -2.61
N GLY A 6 -2.68 0.42 -3.46
CA GLY A 6 -2.89 0.46 -4.90
C GLY A 6 -2.34 -0.78 -5.58
N LEU A 7 -3.19 -1.50 -6.28
CA LEU A 7 -2.81 -2.69 -7.05
C LEU A 7 -2.86 -2.40 -8.54
N THR A 8 -2.13 -3.19 -9.31
CA THR A 8 -2.18 -3.08 -10.78
C THR A 8 -3.57 -3.43 -11.30
N HIS A 9 -3.98 -2.80 -12.41
CA HIS A 9 -5.28 -3.06 -13.04
C HIS A 9 -5.41 -4.49 -13.56
N SER A 10 -4.30 -5.17 -13.78
CA SER A 10 -4.30 -6.55 -14.26
C SER A 10 -4.60 -7.57 -13.15
N THR A 11 -4.70 -7.12 -11.89
CA THR A 11 -4.99 -8.02 -10.78
C THR A 11 -6.39 -8.63 -10.95
N SER A 12 -6.47 -9.96 -10.89
CA SER A 12 -7.75 -10.65 -11.06
C SER A 12 -8.66 -10.46 -9.86
N ASN A 13 -9.97 -10.60 -10.09
CA ASN A 13 -10.95 -10.51 -9.01
C ASN A 13 -10.67 -11.56 -7.92
N LYS A 14 -10.26 -12.75 -8.31
CA LYS A 14 -9.93 -13.80 -7.35
C LYS A 14 -8.79 -13.35 -6.44
N THR A 15 -7.73 -12.81 -7.01
CA THR A 15 -6.58 -12.32 -6.24
C THR A 15 -6.98 -11.17 -5.33
N ILE A 16 -7.81 -10.24 -5.81
CA ILE A 16 -8.31 -9.14 -4.99
C ILE A 16 -9.08 -9.67 -3.78
N HIS A 17 -9.97 -10.64 -3.99
CA HIS A 17 -10.72 -11.25 -2.90
C HIS A 17 -9.80 -11.93 -1.90
N GLU A 18 -8.79 -12.65 -2.36
CA GLU A 18 -7.83 -13.31 -1.47
C GLU A 18 -7.05 -12.30 -0.63
N ILE A 19 -6.63 -11.20 -1.25
CA ILE A 19 -5.93 -10.15 -0.54
C ILE A 19 -6.83 -9.51 0.51
N ILE A 20 -8.06 -9.15 0.15
CA ILE A 20 -9.02 -8.55 1.07
C ILE A 20 -9.29 -9.49 2.25
N ASN A 21 -9.49 -10.76 2.00
CA ASN A 21 -9.73 -11.74 3.06
C ASN A 21 -8.52 -11.87 3.98
N ALA A 22 -7.33 -11.92 3.44
CA ALA A 22 -6.11 -12.03 4.24
C ALA A 22 -5.87 -10.76 5.06
N LEU A 23 -6.10 -9.59 4.48
CA LEU A 23 -5.98 -8.33 5.20
C LEU A 23 -7.03 -8.21 6.30
N SER A 24 -8.23 -8.69 6.04
CA SER A 24 -9.31 -8.67 7.04
C SER A 24 -8.95 -9.56 8.23
N ARG A 25 -8.40 -10.74 7.99
CA ARG A 25 -7.96 -11.62 9.08
C ARG A 25 -6.82 -10.97 9.87
N HIS A 26 -5.90 -10.30 9.18
CA HIS A 26 -4.82 -9.59 9.84
C HIS A 26 -5.35 -8.47 10.73
N ALA A 27 -6.28 -7.67 10.22
CA ALA A 27 -6.89 -6.59 10.99
C ALA A 27 -7.64 -7.14 12.21
N GLU A 28 -8.39 -8.23 12.03
CA GLU A 28 -9.16 -8.83 13.10
C GLU A 28 -8.29 -9.35 14.24
N SER A 29 -7.11 -9.86 13.91
CA SER A 29 -6.18 -10.43 14.89
C SER A 29 -5.20 -9.43 15.49
N HIS A 30 -5.26 -8.17 15.08
CA HIS A 30 -4.31 -7.18 15.57
C HIS A 30 -4.48 -6.96 17.07
N PRO A 31 -3.39 -7.06 17.87
CA PRO A 31 -3.51 -7.01 19.34
C PRO A 31 -3.99 -5.67 19.88
N LYS A 32 -3.81 -4.57 19.13
CA LYS A 32 -4.26 -3.25 19.55
C LYS A 32 -5.59 -2.84 18.94
N ARG A 33 -6.24 -3.74 18.20
CA ARG A 33 -7.51 -3.42 17.58
C ARG A 33 -8.55 -3.12 18.65
N ASN A 34 -9.19 -1.97 18.52
CA ASN A 34 -10.24 -1.57 19.45
C ASN A 34 -11.56 -2.23 19.05
N ASP A 35 -12.26 -1.65 18.08
CA ASP A 35 -13.66 -1.96 17.89
C ASP A 35 -13.93 -2.53 16.50
N ARG A 36 -13.49 -1.84 15.46
CA ARG A 36 -13.88 -2.24 14.12
C ARG A 36 -12.75 -2.00 13.12
N TYR A 37 -12.89 -2.68 12.00
CA TYR A 37 -12.02 -2.51 10.87
C TYR A 37 -12.83 -2.60 9.59
N ILE A 38 -12.31 -2.04 8.51
CA ILE A 38 -12.89 -2.15 7.17
C ILE A 38 -11.76 -2.42 6.20
N VAL A 39 -11.92 -3.46 5.37
CA VAL A 39 -11.02 -3.73 4.25
C VAL A 39 -11.90 -3.95 3.03
N THR A 40 -11.78 -3.08 2.05
CA THR A 40 -12.65 -3.15 0.87
C THR A 40 -11.97 -2.56 -0.35
N LEU A 41 -12.33 -3.08 -1.53
CA LEU A 41 -12.02 -2.41 -2.79
C LEU A 41 -12.97 -1.21 -2.89
N TYR A 42 -12.41 0.00 -2.99
CA TYR A 42 -13.27 1.17 -2.93
C TYR A 42 -13.15 2.11 -4.12
N ASN A 43 -12.10 1.99 -4.92
CA ASN A 43 -11.92 2.93 -6.02
C ASN A 43 -11.13 2.34 -7.17
N PHE A 44 -11.48 2.76 -8.38
CA PHE A 44 -10.73 2.46 -9.60
C PHE A 44 -10.06 3.74 -10.05
N SER A 45 -8.80 3.93 -9.64
CA SER A 45 -8.05 5.11 -10.01
C SER A 45 -7.43 4.93 -11.41
N PRO A 46 -6.99 6.02 -12.06
CA PRO A 46 -6.38 5.91 -13.40
C PRO A 46 -5.19 4.94 -13.46
N SER A 47 -4.41 4.85 -12.40
CA SER A 47 -3.20 4.03 -12.38
C SER A 47 -3.26 2.86 -11.41
N SER A 48 -4.38 2.64 -10.70
CA SER A 48 -4.45 1.59 -9.70
C SER A 48 -5.86 1.17 -9.36
N LEU A 49 -5.99 -0.06 -8.84
CA LEU A 49 -7.17 -0.53 -8.13
C LEU A 49 -6.90 -0.30 -6.66
N ASP A 50 -7.73 0.48 -5.99
CA ASP A 50 -7.45 0.93 -4.63
C ASP A 50 -8.23 0.13 -3.59
N ILE A 51 -7.52 -0.49 -2.66
CA ILE A 51 -8.09 -1.16 -1.49
C ILE A 51 -7.95 -0.22 -0.30
N TRP A 52 -9.06 -0.01 0.39
CA TRP A 52 -9.13 0.79 1.61
C TRP A 52 -8.95 -0.15 2.81
N TYR A 53 -7.94 0.13 3.62
CA TYR A 53 -7.67 -0.60 4.85
C TYR A 53 -7.76 0.38 6.01
N ASP A 54 -8.76 0.21 6.85
CA ASP A 54 -8.98 1.09 7.99
C ASP A 54 -9.16 0.23 9.24
N ILE A 55 -8.35 0.50 10.24
CA ILE A 55 -8.37 -0.23 11.50
C ILE A 55 -8.37 0.77 12.65
N MET A 56 -9.26 0.56 13.62
CA MET A 56 -9.30 1.35 14.83
C MET A 56 -8.39 0.71 15.87
N LEU A 57 -7.38 1.45 16.30
CA LEU A 57 -6.38 0.95 17.24
C LEU A 57 -6.40 1.78 18.53
N ASP A 58 -6.13 1.11 19.66
CA ASP A 58 -5.94 1.74 20.95
C ASP A 58 -4.46 1.91 21.23
N PHE A 59 -4.06 3.14 21.56
CA PHE A 59 -2.68 3.45 21.91
C PHE A 59 -2.61 4.10 23.27
N GLU A 60 -1.56 3.78 24.02
CA GLU A 60 -1.17 4.60 25.15
C GLU A 60 -0.58 5.91 24.65
N LEU A 61 -0.66 6.96 25.47
CA LEU A 61 -0.20 8.30 25.05
C LEU A 61 1.27 8.33 24.64
N TRP A 62 2.08 7.49 25.28
CA TRP A 62 3.52 7.44 25.04
C TRP A 62 3.93 6.47 23.94
N GLU A 63 2.99 5.69 23.39
CA GLU A 63 3.34 4.67 22.39
C GLU A 63 3.76 5.29 21.06
N PRO A 64 4.77 4.69 20.39
CA PRO A 64 5.23 5.20 19.11
C PRO A 64 4.30 4.73 17.98
N HIS A 65 3.31 5.57 17.65
CA HIS A 65 2.37 5.29 16.58
C HIS A 65 3.07 4.99 15.23
N MET A 66 4.18 5.68 14.97
CA MET A 66 4.92 5.47 13.73
C MET A 66 5.52 4.08 13.65
N GLN A 67 5.95 3.50 14.77
CA GLN A 67 6.46 2.14 14.77
C GLN A 67 5.33 1.14 14.46
N THR A 68 4.17 1.33 15.04
CA THR A 68 3.01 0.49 14.74
C THR A 68 2.63 0.58 13.27
N ARG A 69 2.63 1.79 12.71
CA ARG A 69 2.36 2.00 11.28
C ARG A 69 3.41 1.32 10.42
N ASN A 70 4.69 1.42 10.78
CA ASN A 70 5.78 0.77 10.06
C ASN A 70 5.56 -0.74 10.01
N ASP A 71 5.28 -1.36 11.14
CA ASP A 71 5.05 -2.80 11.22
C ASP A 71 3.84 -3.22 10.40
N LEU A 72 2.76 -2.43 10.48
CA LEU A 72 1.55 -2.68 9.72
C LEU A 72 1.81 -2.60 8.21
N MET A 73 2.60 -1.63 7.76
CA MET A 73 2.93 -1.49 6.35
C MET A 73 3.71 -2.69 5.82
N PHE A 74 4.65 -3.21 6.61
CA PHE A 74 5.39 -4.43 6.23
C PHE A 74 4.47 -5.64 6.17
N ASP A 75 3.57 -5.77 7.14
CA ASP A 75 2.61 -6.88 7.15
C ASP A 75 1.70 -6.82 5.93
N ILE A 76 1.18 -5.65 5.61
CA ILE A 76 0.33 -5.44 4.44
C ILE A 76 1.07 -5.82 3.16
N ARG A 77 2.30 -5.35 3.02
CA ARG A 77 3.11 -5.66 1.84
C ARG A 77 3.32 -7.16 1.69
N LYS A 78 3.64 -7.84 2.78
CA LYS A 78 3.83 -9.28 2.76
C LYS A 78 2.56 -10.00 2.35
N ILE A 79 1.42 -9.62 2.91
CA ILE A 79 0.13 -10.22 2.60
C ILE A 79 -0.22 -10.06 1.13
N VAL A 80 -0.04 -8.87 0.58
CA VAL A 80 -0.35 -8.59 -0.82
C VAL A 80 0.51 -9.47 -1.73
N ILE A 81 1.81 -9.50 -1.49
CA ILE A 81 2.74 -10.28 -2.32
C ILE A 81 2.49 -11.77 -2.18
N ASP A 82 2.28 -12.26 -0.96
CA ASP A 82 2.05 -13.69 -0.71
C ASP A 82 0.77 -14.19 -1.37
N ASN A 83 -0.19 -13.32 -1.60
CA ASN A 83 -1.44 -13.67 -2.27
C ASN A 83 -1.44 -13.37 -3.77
N GLY A 84 -0.28 -13.05 -4.32
CA GLY A 84 -0.13 -12.89 -5.76
C GLY A 84 -0.42 -11.50 -6.29
N GLY A 85 -0.55 -10.51 -5.40
CA GLY A 85 -0.79 -9.14 -5.81
C GLY A 85 0.48 -8.42 -6.26
N SER A 86 0.29 -7.38 -7.05
CA SER A 86 1.36 -6.49 -7.49
C SER A 86 0.96 -5.05 -7.23
N PHE A 87 1.84 -4.30 -6.62
CA PHE A 87 1.58 -2.88 -6.35
C PHE A 87 1.69 -2.06 -7.61
N ALA A 88 0.81 -1.08 -7.74
CA ALA A 88 0.83 -0.11 -8.83
C ALA A 88 1.69 1.08 -8.46
N PHE A 89 2.47 1.58 -9.41
CA PHE A 89 3.31 2.75 -9.21
C PHE A 89 2.85 3.88 -10.12
N PRO A 90 2.91 5.15 -9.65
CA PRO A 90 2.53 6.28 -10.48
C PRO A 90 3.41 6.40 -11.72
N THR A 91 2.79 6.60 -12.88
CA THR A 91 3.51 6.70 -14.14
C THR A 91 4.48 7.90 -14.16
N GLN A 92 4.09 8.99 -13.53
CA GLN A 92 4.92 10.20 -13.49
C GLN A 92 6.28 9.94 -12.84
N THR A 93 6.36 9.05 -11.88
CA THR A 93 7.62 8.74 -11.20
C THR A 93 8.65 8.18 -12.18
N LEU A 94 8.21 7.41 -13.15
CA LEU A 94 9.11 6.82 -14.14
C LEU A 94 9.74 7.89 -15.05
N HIS A 95 9.00 8.93 -15.38
CA HIS A 95 9.51 10.00 -16.23
C HIS A 95 10.61 10.81 -15.55
N LEU A 96 10.50 11.01 -14.26
CA LEU A 96 11.50 11.76 -13.51
C LEU A 96 12.84 11.06 -13.45
N LEU A 97 12.85 9.78 -13.56
CA LEU A 97 14.10 9.01 -13.53
C LEU A 97 14.82 8.99 -14.85
N ASN A 98 14.16 9.29 -15.90
CA ASN A 98 14.72 9.35 -17.21
C ASN A 98 15.35 10.67 -17.54
N ASP A 99 15.55 11.44 -17.53
CA ASP A 99 16.10 12.57 -18.01
C ASP A 99 17.15 13.03 -17.77
N HIS A 100 16.57 12.21 -17.89
CA HIS A 100 17.36 13.06 -17.60
C HIS A 100 17.75 13.02 -17.68
N PRO A 101 18.17 12.67 -17.65
CA PRO A 101 18.78 13.17 -17.48
C PRO A 101 18.89 13.24 -17.37
N ALA A 102 19.04 12.86 -17.41
CA ALA A 102 19.29 13.61 -17.15
C ALA A 102 19.34 13.72 -16.88
N LYS A 103 19.29 13.44 -17.01
CA LYS A 103 19.41 14.09 -16.53
C LYS A 103 19.37 14.10 -16.30
N GLN A 104 19.59 13.81 -16.48
CA GLN A 104 19.67 14.30 -16.05
C GLN A 104 19.69 14.18 -15.97
N GLU A 105 19.96 13.78 -16.23
CA GLU A 105 20.17 14.20 -15.94
C GLU A 105 20.11 14.19 -15.98
N ASN A 106 20.43 13.80 -16.19
CA ASN A 106 20.58 14.33 -15.99
C ASN A 106 20.50 14.09 -15.96
N THR A 107 20.91 13.76 -16.07
CA THR A 107 21.06 14.20 -15.80
C THR A 107 20.96 13.98 -15.69
N ASN A 108 21.18 13.76 -15.84
CA ASN A 108 21.19 14.21 -15.52
C ASN A 108 20.97 13.80 -15.44
N GLN A 109 21.33 13.43 -15.48
CA GLN A 109 21.20 13.79 -15.25
C GLN A 109 21.01 13.47 -15.02
N GLU A 110 21.48 13.07 -15.13
CA GLU A 110 21.33 13.48 -14.79
C GLU A 110 21.08 13.19 -14.67
N ILE A 111 21.46 12.69 -14.76
CA ILE A 111 21.29 13.15 -14.34
C ILE A 111 21.06 12.80 -14.46
N SER A 112 21.13 12.45 -14.71
CA SER A 112 20.94 12.98 -14.67
C SER A 112 20.64 12.65 -14.68
N SER A 113 20.91 12.26 -14.74
CA SER A 113 20.72 12.94 -14.65
C SER A 113 20.45 12.65 -14.43
#